data_83a3d2ff03cea32da3214371ae713c27
#
_entry.id   83a3d2ff03cea32da3214371ae713c27
#
_cell.length_a   1.000
_cell.length_b   1.000
_cell.length_c   1.000
_cell.angle_alpha   90.00
_cell.angle_beta   90.00
_cell.angle_gamma   90.00
#
_symmetry.space_group_name_H-M   'P 1'
#
loop_
_entity.id
_entity.type
_entity.pdbx_description
1 polymer ?
#
loop_
_entity_poly.entity_id
_entity_poly.type
_entity_poly.pdbx_seq_one_letter_code
_entity_poly.pdbx_strand_id
1 'polypeptide(L)'
;KAAKQLQNGSAYLTEQVRLYAITRESKYMDLYFAETNSHRRENAVESLKQYFDGTEIFDSLEEAMEYSSELMNTEYYAMRLVSEALSVPEDTWPEAIKNVQLSEEDAHLGRDGKLIRAGNMVCDDDYETMRTRINSDVSRCMNGLISQTRNRQGRATTIFSDMYMKLEIGIVLMLVIMVFICLMLRFLIVRPLVSYNESIKKGEIFPAIGAAELQNLANTYNRVYLENQETQKLICHQAEHDALTEALNRGSYEKLLHIYETGDALFALILIDVDIFKSV
;
A
#
# COMPACT_ATOMS: atom_id res chain seq x y z
N LYS A 1 -8.05 -22.85 13.61
CA LYS A 1 -8.34 -23.16 15.02
C LYS A 1 -9.54 -24.11 15.12
N ALA A 2 -10.70 -23.79 14.53
CA ALA A 2 -11.93 -24.57 14.58
C ALA A 2 -11.75 -26.02 14.05
N ALA A 3 -11.20 -26.21 12.85
CA ALA A 3 -10.96 -27.57 12.30
C ALA A 3 -10.03 -28.42 13.21
N LYS A 4 -9.03 -27.81 13.83
CA LYS A 4 -8.17 -28.51 14.79
C LYS A 4 -8.89 -28.85 16.10
N GLN A 5 -9.84 -28.03 16.56
CA GLN A 5 -10.70 -28.33 17.69
C GLN A 5 -11.60 -29.54 17.41
N LEU A 6 -12.16 -29.62 16.21
CA LEU A 6 -12.96 -30.76 15.78
C LEU A 6 -12.14 -32.06 15.79
N GLN A 7 -10.96 -32.04 15.15
CA GLN A 7 -10.07 -33.19 15.10
C GLN A 7 -9.65 -33.66 16.50
N ASN A 8 -9.22 -32.74 17.36
CA ASN A 8 -8.79 -33.08 18.72
C ASN A 8 -9.96 -33.59 19.57
N GLY A 9 -11.15 -33.00 19.44
CA GLY A 9 -12.35 -33.45 20.15
C GLY A 9 -12.77 -34.86 19.77
N SER A 10 -12.80 -35.19 18.48
CA SER A 10 -13.13 -36.53 17.99
C SER A 10 -12.10 -37.57 18.45
N ALA A 11 -10.80 -37.26 18.36
CA ALA A 11 -9.74 -38.14 18.83
C ALA A 11 -9.83 -38.37 20.35
N TYR A 12 -10.16 -37.32 21.11
CA TYR A 12 -10.32 -37.44 22.56
C TYR A 12 -11.49 -38.36 22.94
N LEU A 13 -12.66 -38.23 22.28
CA LEU A 13 -13.83 -39.07 22.55
C LEU A 13 -13.50 -40.54 22.26
N THR A 14 -12.88 -40.85 21.13
CA THR A 14 -12.44 -42.18 20.77
C THR A 14 -11.49 -42.79 21.84
N GLU A 15 -10.59 -41.97 22.36
CA GLU A 15 -9.66 -42.43 23.41
C GLU A 15 -10.40 -42.76 24.70
N GLN A 16 -11.34 -41.87 25.13
CA GLN A 16 -12.09 -42.08 26.37
C GLN A 16 -12.95 -43.35 26.31
N VAL A 17 -13.65 -43.61 25.19
CA VAL A 17 -14.48 -44.82 25.08
C VAL A 17 -13.64 -46.11 25.09
N ARG A 18 -12.47 -46.11 24.43
CA ARG A 18 -11.53 -47.23 24.46
C ARG A 18 -10.98 -47.50 25.86
N LEU A 19 -10.59 -46.43 26.54
CA LEU A 19 -10.12 -46.56 27.93
C LEU A 19 -11.23 -47.07 28.82
N TYR A 20 -12.48 -46.65 28.64
CA TYR A 20 -13.61 -47.16 29.39
C TYR A 20 -13.83 -48.67 29.12
N ALA A 21 -13.84 -49.09 27.85
CA ALA A 21 -14.03 -50.48 27.46
C ALA A 21 -12.92 -51.41 27.99
N ILE A 22 -11.67 -50.93 28.08
CA ILE A 22 -10.51 -51.71 28.52
C ILE A 22 -10.36 -51.66 30.02
N THR A 23 -10.35 -50.46 30.64
CA THR A 23 -10.05 -50.29 32.07
C THR A 23 -11.27 -50.49 32.97
N ARG A 24 -12.49 -50.29 32.40
CA ARG A 24 -13.78 -50.39 33.12
C ARG A 24 -13.96 -49.33 34.20
N GLU A 25 -13.21 -48.24 34.17
CA GLU A 25 -13.27 -47.14 35.13
C GLU A 25 -14.27 -46.10 34.66
N SER A 26 -15.30 -45.80 35.46
CA SER A 26 -16.39 -44.84 35.14
C SER A 26 -15.89 -43.46 34.79
N LYS A 27 -14.75 -43.03 35.33
CA LYS A 27 -14.16 -41.71 35.04
C LYS A 27 -14.00 -41.43 33.55
N TYR A 28 -13.73 -42.44 32.70
CA TYR A 28 -13.56 -42.28 31.27
C TYR A 28 -14.89 -42.03 30.56
N MET A 29 -15.96 -42.64 31.04
CA MET A 29 -17.31 -42.34 30.58
C MET A 29 -17.69 -40.91 30.96
N ASP A 30 -17.41 -40.47 32.20
CA ASP A 30 -17.67 -39.11 32.65
C ASP A 30 -16.90 -38.07 31.79
N LEU A 31 -15.62 -38.34 31.48
CA LEU A 31 -14.80 -37.49 30.62
C LEU A 31 -15.32 -37.45 29.18
N TYR A 32 -15.79 -38.57 28.65
CA TYR A 32 -16.41 -38.63 27.33
C TYR A 32 -17.65 -37.69 27.25
N PHE A 33 -18.56 -37.82 28.22
CA PHE A 33 -19.77 -36.97 28.24
C PHE A 33 -19.50 -35.51 28.59
N ALA A 34 -18.49 -35.23 29.37
CA ALA A 34 -18.03 -33.87 29.63
C ALA A 34 -17.56 -33.18 28.32
N GLU A 35 -16.82 -33.90 27.45
CA GLU A 35 -16.42 -33.35 26.16
C GLU A 35 -17.62 -33.22 25.19
N THR A 36 -18.49 -34.20 25.12
CA THR A 36 -19.69 -34.15 24.28
C THR A 36 -20.60 -32.96 24.66
N ASN A 37 -20.86 -32.79 25.95
CA ASN A 37 -21.68 -31.69 26.47
C ASN A 37 -21.04 -30.30 26.35
N SER A 38 -19.74 -30.22 26.04
CA SER A 38 -19.04 -28.95 25.83
C SER A 38 -19.45 -28.25 24.52
N HIS A 39 -20.09 -28.96 23.60
CA HIS A 39 -20.51 -28.49 22.28
C HIS A 39 -19.38 -27.82 21.48
N ARG A 40 -18.12 -28.09 21.79
CA ARG A 40 -16.96 -27.45 21.14
C ARG A 40 -16.88 -27.80 19.66
N ARG A 41 -17.25 -29.02 19.31
CA ARG A 41 -17.20 -29.51 17.93
C ARG A 41 -18.29 -28.85 17.08
N GLU A 42 -19.50 -28.84 17.57
CA GLU A 42 -20.65 -28.21 16.93
C GLU A 42 -20.42 -26.70 16.73
N ASN A 43 -19.98 -26.01 17.76
CA ASN A 43 -19.63 -24.60 17.70
C ASN A 43 -18.48 -24.30 16.72
N ALA A 44 -17.51 -25.22 16.61
CA ALA A 44 -16.43 -25.11 15.65
C ALA A 44 -16.92 -25.22 14.20
N VAL A 45 -17.84 -26.18 13.94
CA VAL A 45 -18.47 -26.36 12.62
C VAL A 45 -19.32 -25.12 12.26
N GLU A 46 -20.17 -24.66 13.18
CA GLU A 46 -21.01 -23.48 12.96
C GLU A 46 -20.21 -22.23 12.66
N SER A 47 -19.08 -22.05 13.37
CA SER A 47 -18.18 -20.92 13.09
C SER A 47 -17.52 -20.98 11.69
N LEU A 48 -17.32 -22.18 11.14
CA LEU A 48 -16.81 -22.36 9.78
C LEU A 48 -17.91 -22.20 8.74
N LYS A 49 -19.12 -22.66 9.04
CA LYS A 49 -20.29 -22.53 8.17
C LYS A 49 -20.53 -21.09 7.77
N GLN A 50 -20.43 -20.15 8.70
CA GLN A 50 -20.61 -18.72 8.46
C GLN A 50 -19.76 -18.17 7.30
N TYR A 51 -18.58 -18.76 7.03
CA TYR A 51 -17.62 -18.25 6.03
C TYR A 51 -17.45 -19.14 4.81
N PHE A 52 -17.86 -20.42 4.89
CA PHE A 52 -17.51 -21.43 3.89
C PHE A 52 -18.72 -22.29 3.45
N ASP A 53 -19.94 -21.90 3.84
CA ASP A 53 -21.18 -22.58 3.42
C ASP A 53 -21.26 -22.69 1.89
N GLY A 54 -21.70 -23.84 1.40
CA GLY A 54 -21.82 -24.14 -0.04
C GLY A 54 -20.49 -24.31 -0.78
N THR A 55 -19.39 -24.58 -0.07
CA THR A 55 -18.10 -24.91 -0.68
C THR A 55 -17.75 -26.38 -0.47
N GLU A 56 -17.10 -27.02 -1.45
CA GLU A 56 -16.58 -28.41 -1.34
C GLU A 56 -15.73 -28.63 -0.08
N ILE A 57 -15.12 -27.57 0.44
CA ILE A 57 -14.34 -27.60 1.67
C ILE A 57 -15.24 -27.83 2.87
N PHE A 58 -16.41 -27.19 2.88
CA PHE A 58 -17.39 -27.32 3.96
C PHE A 58 -18.15 -28.63 3.87
N ASP A 59 -18.48 -29.09 2.66
CA ASP A 59 -19.15 -30.38 2.41
C ASP A 59 -18.33 -31.54 3.04
N SER A 60 -17.01 -31.54 2.88
CA SER A 60 -16.14 -32.54 3.53
C SER A 60 -16.21 -32.49 5.07
N LEU A 61 -16.50 -31.32 5.65
CA LEU A 61 -16.65 -31.19 7.10
C LEU A 61 -18.02 -31.72 7.58
N GLU A 62 -19.08 -31.47 6.80
CA GLU A 62 -20.42 -32.02 7.09
C GLU A 62 -20.39 -33.56 7.00
N GLU A 63 -19.76 -34.14 5.99
CA GLU A 63 -19.53 -35.58 5.90
C GLU A 63 -18.78 -36.14 7.12
N ALA A 64 -17.71 -35.46 7.55
CA ALA A 64 -16.96 -35.86 8.75
C ALA A 64 -17.82 -35.80 10.01
N MET A 65 -18.75 -34.85 10.12
CA MET A 65 -19.69 -34.77 11.26
C MET A 65 -20.73 -35.87 11.22
N GLU A 66 -21.23 -36.26 10.07
CA GLU A 66 -22.18 -37.35 9.90
C GLU A 66 -21.54 -38.68 10.33
N TYR A 67 -20.33 -38.98 9.82
CA TYR A 67 -19.57 -40.18 10.25
C TYR A 67 -19.22 -40.14 11.74
N SER A 68 -18.91 -38.96 12.29
CA SER A 68 -18.66 -38.83 13.72
C SER A 68 -19.91 -39.13 14.55
N SER A 69 -21.09 -38.76 14.08
CA SER A 69 -22.35 -39.06 14.76
C SER A 69 -22.69 -40.54 14.69
N GLU A 70 -22.40 -41.19 13.57
CA GLU A 70 -22.56 -42.65 13.39
C GLU A 70 -21.59 -43.43 14.32
N LEU A 71 -20.32 -42.98 14.40
CA LEU A 71 -19.33 -43.56 15.29
C LEU A 71 -19.75 -43.42 16.75
N MET A 72 -20.35 -42.28 17.16
CA MET A 72 -20.86 -42.08 18.53
C MET A 72 -21.96 -43.08 18.89
N ASN A 73 -22.79 -43.49 17.94
CA ASN A 73 -23.80 -44.53 18.21
C ASN A 73 -23.14 -45.88 18.55
N THR A 74 -22.06 -46.27 17.86
CA THR A 74 -21.26 -47.46 18.19
C THR A 74 -20.59 -47.31 19.56
N GLU A 75 -20.09 -46.12 19.89
CA GLU A 75 -19.47 -45.79 21.16
C GLU A 75 -20.46 -45.88 22.33
N TYR A 76 -21.66 -45.35 22.16
CA TYR A 76 -22.74 -45.47 23.15
C TYR A 76 -23.16 -46.91 23.36
N TYR A 77 -23.26 -47.68 22.28
CA TYR A 77 -23.59 -49.11 22.37
C TYR A 77 -22.52 -49.86 23.15
N ALA A 78 -21.23 -49.65 22.87
CA ALA A 78 -20.14 -50.25 23.61
C ALA A 78 -20.16 -49.84 25.09
N MET A 79 -20.37 -48.57 25.40
CA MET A 79 -20.50 -48.09 26.79
C MET A 79 -21.69 -48.73 27.51
N ARG A 80 -22.83 -48.92 26.83
CA ARG A 80 -24.00 -49.63 27.36
C ARG A 80 -23.65 -51.06 27.76
N LEU A 81 -22.97 -51.80 26.89
CA LEU A 81 -22.53 -53.17 27.17
C LEU A 81 -21.60 -53.27 28.41
N VAL A 82 -20.67 -52.33 28.52
CA VAL A 82 -19.75 -52.28 29.67
C VAL A 82 -20.52 -51.96 30.96
N SER A 83 -21.43 -50.99 30.93
CA SER A 83 -22.22 -50.55 32.08
C SER A 83 -23.10 -51.68 32.62
N GLU A 84 -23.76 -52.45 31.73
CA GLU A 84 -24.53 -53.62 32.11
C GLU A 84 -23.67 -54.74 32.64
N ALA A 85 -22.51 -55.05 32.00
CA ALA A 85 -21.60 -56.08 32.44
C ALA A 85 -21.06 -55.79 33.84
N LEU A 86 -20.90 -54.51 34.21
CA LEU A 86 -20.41 -54.09 35.53
C LEU A 86 -21.54 -53.92 36.54
N SER A 87 -22.80 -54.12 36.15
CA SER A 87 -23.99 -53.91 36.98
C SER A 87 -24.03 -52.46 37.56
N VAL A 88 -23.62 -51.46 36.78
CA VAL A 88 -23.69 -50.07 37.18
C VAL A 88 -25.17 -49.68 37.28
N PRO A 89 -25.65 -48.98 38.34
CA PRO A 89 -27.03 -48.62 38.47
C PRO A 89 -27.51 -47.71 37.33
N GLU A 90 -28.64 -48.06 36.71
CA GLU A 90 -29.20 -47.30 35.54
C GLU A 90 -29.49 -45.84 35.79
N ASP A 91 -29.81 -45.46 37.02
CA ASP A 91 -30.05 -44.10 37.47
C ASP A 91 -28.82 -43.22 37.31
N THR A 92 -27.62 -43.81 37.35
CA THR A 92 -26.33 -43.09 37.16
C THR A 92 -25.91 -42.94 35.71
N TRP A 93 -26.60 -43.58 34.76
CA TRP A 93 -26.20 -43.55 33.36
C TRP A 93 -26.62 -42.23 32.68
N PRO A 94 -25.76 -41.70 31.80
CA PRO A 94 -26.14 -40.63 30.88
C PRO A 94 -27.35 -41.01 30.01
N GLU A 95 -28.20 -40.03 29.72
CA GLU A 95 -29.42 -40.25 28.90
C GLU A 95 -29.14 -40.92 27.55
N ALA A 96 -28.03 -40.54 26.90
CA ALA A 96 -27.62 -41.14 25.63
C ALA A 96 -27.39 -42.65 25.72
N ILE A 97 -26.86 -43.15 26.84
CA ILE A 97 -26.64 -44.58 27.08
C ILE A 97 -27.93 -45.29 27.47
N LYS A 98 -28.81 -44.66 28.24
CA LYS A 98 -30.12 -45.22 28.62
C LYS A 98 -30.99 -45.51 27.39
N ASN A 99 -30.91 -44.67 26.39
CA ASN A 99 -31.73 -44.79 25.17
C ASN A 99 -31.20 -45.84 24.18
N VAL A 100 -30.01 -46.39 24.40
CA VAL A 100 -29.46 -47.45 23.55
C VAL A 100 -30.19 -48.78 23.81
N GLN A 101 -30.69 -49.41 22.74
CA GLN A 101 -31.25 -50.74 22.79
C GLN A 101 -30.21 -51.77 22.32
N LEU A 102 -29.90 -52.75 23.17
CA LEU A 102 -29.04 -53.84 22.81
C LEU A 102 -29.80 -54.82 21.91
N SER A 103 -29.08 -55.49 21.01
CA SER A 103 -29.59 -56.61 20.25
C SER A 103 -29.97 -57.77 21.18
N GLU A 104 -30.90 -58.64 20.75
CA GLU A 104 -31.29 -59.81 21.54
C GLU A 104 -30.09 -60.69 21.85
N GLU A 105 -29.15 -60.83 20.90
CA GLU A 105 -27.94 -61.62 21.08
C GLU A 105 -27.03 -61.02 22.18
N ASP A 106 -26.76 -59.73 22.10
CA ASP A 106 -25.88 -59.04 23.02
C ASP A 106 -26.50 -58.86 24.42
N ALA A 107 -27.82 -58.77 24.50
CA ALA A 107 -28.54 -58.70 25.78
C ALA A 107 -28.40 -59.99 26.62
N HIS A 108 -28.35 -61.12 25.92
CA HIS A 108 -28.22 -62.42 26.57
C HIS A 108 -26.77 -62.87 26.86
N LEU A 109 -25.79 -62.09 26.42
CA LEU A 109 -24.37 -62.36 26.75
C LEU A 109 -24.12 -62.25 28.25
N GLY A 110 -23.33 -63.17 28.75
CA GLY A 110 -22.78 -63.05 30.09
C GLY A 110 -21.82 -61.91 30.25
N ARG A 111 -21.45 -61.56 31.49
CA ARG A 111 -20.56 -60.45 31.84
C ARG A 111 -19.32 -60.34 30.93
N ASP A 112 -18.56 -61.44 30.83
CA ASP A 112 -17.31 -61.42 30.05
C ASP A 112 -17.58 -61.30 28.55
N GLY A 113 -18.69 -61.91 28.05
CA GLY A 113 -19.12 -61.78 26.66
C GLY A 113 -19.44 -60.32 26.28
N LYS A 114 -20.17 -59.58 27.11
CA LYS A 114 -20.47 -58.17 26.94
C LYS A 114 -19.20 -57.29 26.92
N LEU A 115 -18.25 -57.58 27.81
CA LEU A 115 -16.97 -56.84 27.87
C LEU A 115 -16.10 -57.09 26.64
N ILE A 116 -16.01 -58.35 26.17
CA ILE A 116 -15.27 -58.70 24.94
C ILE A 116 -15.94 -58.05 23.74
N ARG A 117 -17.26 -58.12 23.63
CA ARG A 117 -18.02 -57.50 22.54
C ARG A 117 -17.80 -55.98 22.47
N ALA A 118 -17.92 -55.28 23.62
CA ALA A 118 -17.68 -53.86 23.70
C ALA A 118 -16.25 -53.48 23.32
N GLY A 119 -15.25 -54.23 23.78
CA GLY A 119 -13.85 -53.98 23.41
C GLY A 119 -13.58 -54.16 21.92
N ASN A 120 -14.16 -55.23 21.33
CA ASN A 120 -14.02 -55.49 19.90
C ASN A 120 -14.65 -54.36 19.06
N MET A 121 -15.85 -53.90 19.41
CA MET A 121 -16.57 -52.86 18.66
C MET A 121 -15.83 -51.53 18.57
N VAL A 122 -15.03 -51.17 19.56
CA VAL A 122 -14.24 -49.93 19.57
C VAL A 122 -12.79 -50.09 19.08
N CYS A 123 -12.44 -51.32 18.69
CA CYS A 123 -11.08 -51.67 18.22
C CYS A 123 -11.09 -52.47 16.91
N ASP A 124 -12.24 -52.78 16.32
CA ASP A 124 -12.31 -53.51 15.07
C ASP A 124 -11.93 -52.65 13.85
N ASP A 125 -11.77 -53.31 12.71
CA ASP A 125 -11.38 -52.69 11.45
C ASP A 125 -12.41 -51.69 10.93
N ASP A 126 -13.71 -51.94 11.19
CA ASP A 126 -14.80 -51.05 10.77
C ASP A 126 -14.74 -49.74 11.55
N TYR A 127 -14.54 -49.81 12.86
CA TYR A 127 -14.36 -48.65 13.72
C TYR A 127 -13.12 -47.82 13.33
N GLU A 128 -11.99 -48.47 13.06
CA GLU A 128 -10.76 -47.80 12.62
C GLU A 128 -10.92 -47.17 11.23
N THR A 129 -11.68 -47.81 10.35
CA THR A 129 -11.98 -47.26 9.02
C THR A 129 -12.82 -45.99 9.12
N MET A 130 -13.88 -45.99 9.93
CA MET A 130 -14.68 -44.78 10.16
C MET A 130 -13.86 -43.64 10.77
N ARG A 131 -13.05 -43.95 11.79
CA ARG A 131 -12.15 -42.97 12.42
C ARG A 131 -11.15 -42.37 11.43
N THR A 132 -10.55 -43.22 10.59
CA THR A 132 -9.61 -42.77 9.56
C THR A 132 -10.29 -41.88 8.53
N ARG A 133 -11.53 -42.20 8.14
CA ARG A 133 -12.34 -41.41 7.23
C ARG A 133 -12.64 -40.01 7.79
N ILE A 134 -13.11 -39.93 9.05
CA ILE A 134 -13.33 -38.66 9.75
C ILE A 134 -12.06 -37.81 9.74
N ASN A 135 -10.91 -38.41 10.12
CA ASN A 135 -9.64 -37.67 10.12
C ASN A 135 -9.20 -37.20 8.73
N SER A 136 -9.44 -38.02 7.70
CA SER A 136 -9.16 -37.66 6.30
C SER A 136 -10.01 -36.45 5.84
N ASP A 137 -11.30 -36.50 6.12
CA ASP A 137 -12.24 -35.43 5.67
C ASP A 137 -11.99 -34.12 6.41
N VAL A 138 -11.72 -34.18 7.73
CA VAL A 138 -11.27 -32.99 8.50
C VAL A 138 -9.93 -32.45 7.96
N SER A 139 -9.00 -33.33 7.61
CA SER A 139 -7.71 -32.93 7.04
C SER A 139 -7.88 -32.30 5.65
N ARG A 140 -8.78 -32.84 4.83
CA ARG A 140 -9.14 -32.28 3.51
C ARG A 140 -9.71 -30.88 3.67
N CYS A 141 -10.67 -30.70 4.56
CA CYS A 141 -11.22 -29.40 4.92
C CYS A 141 -10.10 -28.42 5.37
N MET A 142 -9.25 -28.82 6.28
CA MET A 142 -8.14 -27.99 6.78
C MET A 142 -7.20 -27.54 5.67
N ASN A 143 -6.78 -28.46 4.81
CA ASN A 143 -5.89 -28.16 3.68
C ASN A 143 -6.55 -27.24 2.66
N GLY A 144 -7.85 -27.44 2.38
CA GLY A 144 -8.65 -26.56 1.54
C GLY A 144 -8.72 -25.14 2.09
N LEU A 145 -8.99 -24.98 3.38
CA LEU A 145 -9.03 -23.66 4.06
C LEU A 145 -7.67 -22.95 3.99
N ILE A 146 -6.59 -23.67 4.25
CA ILE A 146 -5.23 -23.10 4.17
C ILE A 146 -4.92 -22.65 2.75
N SER A 147 -5.21 -23.50 1.76
CA SER A 147 -4.99 -23.19 0.33
C SER A 147 -5.80 -21.97 -0.11
N GLN A 148 -7.09 -21.91 0.23
CA GLN A 148 -7.95 -20.78 -0.13
C GLN A 148 -7.50 -19.47 0.53
N THR A 149 -7.11 -19.52 1.81
CA THR A 149 -6.61 -18.35 2.54
C THR A 149 -5.29 -17.87 1.93
N ARG A 150 -4.38 -18.79 1.61
CA ARG A 150 -3.10 -18.48 0.96
C ARG A 150 -3.31 -17.83 -0.42
N ASN A 151 -4.25 -18.35 -1.20
CA ASN A 151 -4.59 -17.79 -2.51
C ASN A 151 -5.19 -16.38 -2.40
N ARG A 152 -6.06 -16.13 -1.42
CA ARG A 152 -6.61 -14.79 -1.15
C ARG A 152 -5.50 -13.81 -0.72
N GLN A 153 -4.59 -14.22 0.16
CA GLN A 153 -3.45 -13.42 0.56
C GLN A 153 -2.51 -13.13 -0.62
N GLY A 154 -2.21 -14.14 -1.44
CA GLY A 154 -1.37 -13.98 -2.63
C GLY A 154 -1.96 -12.95 -3.61
N ARG A 155 -3.27 -13.02 -3.89
CA ARG A 155 -3.94 -12.03 -4.74
C ARG A 155 -3.92 -10.62 -4.14
N ALA A 156 -4.16 -10.48 -2.85
CA ALA A 156 -4.06 -9.19 -2.17
C ALA A 156 -2.64 -8.61 -2.28
N THR A 157 -1.60 -9.43 -2.05
CA THR A 157 -0.21 -8.99 -2.14
C THR A 157 0.16 -8.52 -3.56
N THR A 158 -0.29 -9.23 -4.61
CA THR A 158 -0.04 -8.82 -6.00
C THR A 158 -0.74 -7.50 -6.34
N ILE A 159 -1.98 -7.30 -5.91
CA ILE A 159 -2.71 -6.04 -6.10
C ILE A 159 -2.00 -4.88 -5.39
N PHE A 160 -1.57 -5.07 -4.14
CA PHE A 160 -0.82 -4.05 -3.40
C PHE A 160 0.51 -3.73 -4.08
N SER A 161 1.28 -4.74 -4.51
CA SER A 161 2.54 -4.54 -5.22
C SER A 161 2.36 -3.73 -6.52
N ASP A 162 1.32 -4.03 -7.30
CA ASP A 162 1.01 -3.29 -8.53
C ASP A 162 0.62 -1.83 -8.23
N MET A 163 -0.18 -1.62 -7.18
CA MET A 163 -0.53 -0.26 -6.74
C MET A 163 0.69 0.54 -6.27
N TYR A 164 1.59 -0.07 -5.50
CA TYR A 164 2.82 0.59 -5.04
C TYR A 164 3.73 0.96 -6.21
N MET A 165 3.92 0.06 -7.17
CA MET A 165 4.71 0.34 -8.37
C MET A 165 4.15 1.52 -9.18
N LYS A 166 2.82 1.58 -9.38
CA LYS A 166 2.17 2.71 -10.06
C LYS A 166 2.33 4.03 -9.31
N LEU A 167 2.23 3.99 -7.98
CA LEU A 167 2.44 5.15 -7.12
C LEU A 167 3.90 5.65 -7.23
N GLU A 168 4.87 4.75 -7.18
CA GLU A 168 6.30 5.07 -7.29
C GLU A 168 6.63 5.70 -8.63
N ILE A 169 6.13 5.13 -9.74
CA ILE A 169 6.27 5.72 -11.09
C ILE A 169 5.63 7.12 -11.13
N GLY A 170 4.46 7.31 -10.53
CA GLY A 170 3.79 8.62 -10.44
C GLY A 170 4.62 9.67 -9.71
N ILE A 171 5.23 9.31 -8.58
CA ILE A 171 6.11 10.21 -7.82
C ILE A 171 7.35 10.59 -8.63
N VAL A 172 8.01 9.62 -9.27
CA VAL A 172 9.18 9.89 -10.12
C VAL A 172 8.82 10.81 -11.28
N LEU A 173 7.69 10.57 -11.95
CA LEU A 173 7.21 11.42 -13.04
C LEU A 173 6.95 12.85 -12.56
N MET A 174 6.32 13.01 -11.40
CA MET A 174 6.06 14.33 -10.80
C MET A 174 7.37 15.08 -10.50
N LEU A 175 8.38 14.40 -9.96
CA LEU A 175 9.70 14.99 -9.72
C LEU A 175 10.39 15.43 -11.02
N VAL A 176 10.33 14.62 -12.06
CA VAL A 176 10.90 14.96 -13.39
C VAL A 176 10.22 16.21 -13.95
N ILE A 177 8.88 16.27 -13.89
CA ILE A 177 8.12 17.46 -14.35
C ILE A 177 8.51 18.69 -13.53
N MET A 178 8.64 18.58 -12.22
CA MET A 178 9.03 19.70 -11.36
C MET A 178 10.42 20.23 -11.71
N VAL A 179 11.40 19.34 -11.91
CA VAL A 179 12.75 19.73 -12.35
C VAL A 179 12.72 20.40 -13.72
N PHE A 180 11.94 19.85 -14.64
CA PHE A 180 11.76 20.44 -15.98
C PHE A 180 11.20 21.86 -15.93
N ILE A 181 10.16 22.09 -15.11
CA ILE A 181 9.57 23.43 -14.90
C ILE A 181 10.61 24.39 -14.30
N CYS A 182 11.36 23.96 -13.28
CA CYS A 182 12.41 24.78 -12.69
C CYS A 182 13.50 25.18 -13.70
N LEU A 183 13.93 24.26 -14.56
CA LEU A 183 14.89 24.54 -15.61
C LEU A 183 14.32 25.50 -16.66
N MET A 184 13.08 25.29 -17.07
CA MET A 184 12.39 26.15 -18.01
C MET A 184 12.27 27.61 -17.46
N LEU A 185 11.85 27.78 -16.21
CA LEU A 185 11.79 29.08 -15.56
C LEU A 185 13.18 29.74 -15.49
N ARG A 186 14.21 28.98 -15.14
CA ARG A 186 15.57 29.47 -15.11
C ARG A 186 16.03 30.00 -16.46
N PHE A 187 15.76 29.29 -17.56
CA PHE A 187 16.23 29.68 -18.89
C PHE A 187 15.38 30.79 -19.52
N LEU A 188 14.06 30.76 -19.33
CA LEU A 188 13.15 31.71 -19.99
C LEU A 188 12.99 33.02 -19.23
N ILE A 189 13.15 33.04 -17.91
CA ILE A 189 12.86 34.19 -17.07
C ILE A 189 14.08 34.66 -16.29
N VAL A 190 14.65 33.79 -15.46
CA VAL A 190 15.70 34.23 -14.50
C VAL A 190 16.96 34.69 -15.21
N ARG A 191 17.47 33.90 -16.16
CA ARG A 191 18.71 34.21 -16.89
C ARG A 191 18.57 35.51 -17.71
N PRO A 192 17.49 35.77 -18.50
CA PRO A 192 17.30 37.04 -19.18
C PRO A 192 17.24 38.23 -18.25
N LEU A 193 16.48 38.15 -17.14
CA LEU A 193 16.37 39.23 -16.17
C LEU A 193 17.72 39.64 -15.53
N VAL A 194 18.53 38.63 -15.18
CA VAL A 194 19.89 38.86 -14.68
C VAL A 194 20.74 39.58 -15.74
N SER A 195 20.68 39.14 -17.00
CA SER A 195 21.41 39.74 -18.11
C SER A 195 20.96 41.19 -18.36
N TYR A 196 19.67 41.46 -18.30
CA TYR A 196 19.14 42.85 -18.45
C TYR A 196 19.61 43.77 -17.33
N ASN A 197 19.65 43.28 -16.08
CA ASN A 197 20.15 44.06 -14.96
C ASN A 197 21.67 44.38 -15.11
N GLU A 198 22.45 43.48 -15.66
CA GLU A 198 23.85 43.71 -15.97
C GLU A 198 24.03 44.74 -17.10
N SER A 199 23.22 44.63 -18.15
CA SER A 199 23.23 45.60 -19.27
C SER A 199 22.85 47.02 -18.82
N ILE A 200 21.86 47.17 -17.91
CA ILE A 200 21.52 48.47 -17.33
C ILE A 200 22.73 49.06 -16.60
N LYS A 201 23.41 48.27 -15.75
CA LYS A 201 24.57 48.75 -14.98
C LYS A 201 25.72 49.21 -15.85
N LYS A 202 25.90 48.59 -17.02
CA LYS A 202 26.95 48.91 -17.98
C LYS A 202 26.57 50.01 -18.94
N GLY A 203 25.28 50.38 -19.02
CA GLY A 203 24.78 51.32 -20.00
C GLY A 203 24.79 50.73 -21.43
N GLU A 204 24.49 49.44 -21.55
CA GLU A 204 24.47 48.69 -22.80
C GLU A 204 23.03 48.33 -23.20
N ILE A 205 22.85 47.96 -24.46
CA ILE A 205 21.57 47.46 -24.98
C ILE A 205 21.27 46.08 -24.42
N PHE A 206 19.98 45.75 -24.27
CA PHE A 206 19.53 44.46 -23.80
C PHE A 206 19.67 43.39 -24.89
N PRO A 207 20.16 42.19 -24.58
CA PRO A 207 20.09 41.07 -25.50
C PRO A 207 18.64 40.57 -25.61
N ALA A 208 18.13 40.31 -26.82
CA ALA A 208 16.77 39.80 -27.04
C ALA A 208 16.69 38.29 -26.77
N ILE A 209 16.69 37.91 -25.49
CA ILE A 209 16.67 36.50 -25.00
C ILE A 209 15.49 36.28 -24.05
N GLY A 210 15.09 35.01 -23.88
CA GLY A 210 14.02 34.62 -22.94
C GLY A 210 12.66 34.47 -23.58
N ALA A 211 11.61 34.57 -22.78
CA ALA A 211 10.23 34.51 -23.22
C ALA A 211 9.90 35.68 -24.19
N ALA A 212 8.89 35.52 -25.01
CA ALA A 212 8.51 36.54 -26.04
C ALA A 212 8.25 37.90 -25.43
N GLU A 213 7.63 37.96 -24.27
CA GLU A 213 7.33 39.18 -23.52
C GLU A 213 8.62 39.92 -23.09
N LEU A 214 9.62 39.17 -22.64
CA LEU A 214 10.93 39.70 -22.26
C LEU A 214 11.71 40.20 -23.47
N GLN A 215 11.64 39.52 -24.61
CA GLN A 215 12.22 39.96 -25.86
C GLN A 215 11.59 41.28 -26.34
N ASN A 216 10.26 41.38 -26.28
CA ASN A 216 9.56 42.62 -26.59
C ASN A 216 9.97 43.78 -25.68
N LEU A 217 10.13 43.50 -24.38
CA LEU A 217 10.64 44.46 -23.41
C LEU A 217 12.04 44.94 -23.78
N ALA A 218 12.95 43.99 -24.12
CA ALA A 218 14.31 44.28 -24.53
C ALA A 218 14.34 45.18 -25.78
N ASN A 219 13.55 44.86 -26.79
CA ASN A 219 13.48 45.64 -28.03
C ASN A 219 12.94 47.05 -27.79
N THR A 220 11.90 47.18 -26.92
CA THR A 220 11.35 48.48 -26.55
C THR A 220 12.37 49.32 -25.79
N TYR A 221 13.04 48.76 -24.81
CA TYR A 221 14.11 49.45 -24.07
C TYR A 221 15.24 49.88 -25.00
N ASN A 222 15.72 49.01 -25.87
CA ASN A 222 16.81 49.31 -26.80
C ASN A 222 16.45 50.49 -27.74
N ARG A 223 15.22 50.52 -28.24
CA ARG A 223 14.74 51.63 -29.07
C ARG A 223 14.75 52.96 -28.28
N VAL A 224 14.17 52.97 -27.09
CA VAL A 224 14.15 54.18 -26.24
C VAL A 224 15.55 54.61 -25.84
N TYR A 225 16.43 53.66 -25.56
CA TYR A 225 17.82 53.94 -25.21
C TYR A 225 18.57 54.60 -26.37
N LEU A 226 18.42 54.12 -27.61
CA LEU A 226 19.04 54.70 -28.80
C LEU A 226 18.48 56.08 -29.11
N GLU A 227 17.16 56.24 -29.06
CA GLU A 227 16.49 57.55 -29.25
C GLU A 227 16.99 58.61 -28.22
N ASN A 228 17.16 58.18 -26.95
CA ASN A 228 17.72 59.08 -25.93
C ASN A 228 19.19 59.42 -26.21
N GLN A 229 20.00 58.45 -26.67
CA GLN A 229 21.38 58.76 -27.04
C GLN A 229 21.48 59.76 -28.21
N GLU A 230 20.66 59.59 -29.24
CA GLU A 230 20.60 60.54 -30.36
C GLU A 230 20.15 61.92 -29.90
N THR A 231 19.10 61.96 -29.08
CA THR A 231 18.60 63.23 -28.50
C THR A 231 19.67 63.94 -27.66
N GLN A 232 20.38 63.18 -26.83
CA GLN A 232 21.49 63.75 -26.05
C GLN A 232 22.61 64.31 -26.94
N LYS A 233 22.99 63.62 -28.00
CA LYS A 233 23.98 64.12 -28.97
C LYS A 233 23.50 65.44 -29.63
N LEU A 234 22.23 65.48 -30.02
CA LEU A 234 21.65 66.69 -30.58
C LEU A 234 21.63 67.85 -29.57
N ILE A 235 21.24 67.58 -28.33
CA ILE A 235 21.26 68.62 -27.26
C ILE A 235 22.70 69.09 -26.98
N CYS A 236 23.66 68.21 -26.92
CA CYS A 236 25.06 68.58 -26.76
C CYS A 236 25.55 69.41 -27.94
N HIS A 237 25.24 68.99 -29.17
CA HIS A 237 25.58 69.70 -30.38
C HIS A 237 24.98 71.14 -30.38
N GLN A 238 23.67 71.30 -30.06
CA GLN A 238 23.02 72.56 -29.94
C GLN A 238 23.58 73.43 -28.78
N ALA A 239 23.99 72.79 -27.68
CA ALA A 239 24.61 73.52 -26.56
C ALA A 239 26.05 74.00 -26.83
N GLU A 240 26.74 73.35 -27.77
CA GLU A 240 28.15 73.61 -28.07
C GLU A 240 28.36 74.42 -29.36
N HIS A 241 27.36 74.43 -30.24
CA HIS A 241 27.47 75.15 -31.53
C HIS A 241 26.50 76.33 -31.65
N ASP A 242 26.80 77.27 -32.45
CA ASP A 242 25.95 78.43 -32.85
C ASP A 242 24.95 77.95 -33.91
N ALA A 243 23.63 78.28 -33.70
CA ALA A 243 22.54 77.77 -34.51
C ALA A 243 22.56 78.29 -35.96
N LEU A 244 23.26 79.38 -36.26
CA LEU A 244 23.32 79.94 -37.57
C LEU A 244 24.55 79.52 -38.38
N THR A 245 25.68 79.40 -37.73
CA THR A 245 26.97 79.17 -38.38
C THR A 245 27.49 77.76 -38.19
N GLU A 246 26.85 76.95 -37.32
CA GLU A 246 27.32 75.65 -36.89
C GLU A 246 28.75 75.60 -36.29
N ALA A 247 29.37 76.77 -36.14
CA ALA A 247 30.65 76.89 -35.44
C ALA A 247 30.48 76.74 -33.95
N LEU A 248 31.56 76.39 -33.20
CA LEU A 248 31.51 76.38 -31.73
C LEU A 248 31.06 77.71 -31.21
N ASN A 249 30.07 77.69 -30.31
CA ASN A 249 29.60 78.91 -29.68
C ASN A 249 30.66 79.46 -28.68
N ARG A 250 30.49 80.64 -28.20
CA ARG A 250 31.40 81.33 -27.30
C ARG A 250 31.75 80.52 -26.07
N GLY A 251 30.74 79.83 -25.43
CA GLY A 251 30.95 79.04 -24.22
C GLY A 251 31.82 77.81 -24.45
N SER A 252 31.61 77.17 -25.60
CA SER A 252 32.41 75.95 -25.99
C SER A 252 33.82 76.38 -26.43
N TYR A 253 33.94 77.50 -27.11
CA TYR A 253 35.26 78.08 -27.41
C TYR A 253 36.06 78.42 -26.16
N GLU A 254 35.47 79.04 -25.16
CA GLU A 254 36.14 79.35 -23.88
C GLU A 254 36.59 78.13 -23.13
N LYS A 255 35.80 77.02 -23.12
CA LYS A 255 36.19 75.74 -22.54
C LYS A 255 37.37 75.11 -23.30
N LEU A 256 37.32 75.12 -24.61
CA LEU A 256 38.36 74.58 -25.47
C LEU A 256 39.67 75.32 -25.27
N LEU A 257 39.60 76.63 -25.24
CA LEU A 257 40.76 77.49 -24.99
C LEU A 257 41.40 77.16 -23.64
N HIS A 258 40.62 77.02 -22.58
CA HIS A 258 41.13 76.67 -21.26
C HIS A 258 41.84 75.26 -21.25
N ILE A 259 41.34 74.30 -22.02
CA ILE A 259 42.02 72.99 -22.15
C ILE A 259 43.37 73.15 -22.82
N TYR A 260 43.49 73.99 -23.84
CA TYR A 260 44.75 74.25 -24.55
C TYR A 260 45.74 75.08 -23.70
N GLU A 261 45.20 76.05 -22.92
CA GLU A 261 46.04 76.85 -22.02
C GLU A 261 46.64 76.08 -20.87
N THR A 262 45.93 75.03 -20.39
CA THR A 262 46.40 74.16 -19.29
C THR A 262 47.19 72.95 -19.75
N GLY A 263 47.16 72.67 -21.07
CA GLY A 263 47.87 71.54 -21.69
C GLY A 263 49.25 71.93 -22.24
N ASP A 264 50.13 70.94 -22.43
CA ASP A 264 51.47 71.13 -23.01
C ASP A 264 51.47 71.20 -24.53
N ALA A 265 50.32 71.24 -25.16
CA ALA A 265 50.19 71.27 -26.63
C ALA A 265 50.39 72.69 -27.18
N LEU A 266 51.33 72.83 -28.15
CA LEU A 266 51.49 74.11 -28.88
C LEU A 266 50.30 74.35 -29.76
N PHE A 267 49.68 75.48 -29.66
CA PHE A 267 48.57 75.95 -30.48
C PHE A 267 48.79 77.39 -31.02
N ALA A 268 48.11 77.70 -32.10
CA ALA A 268 48.08 79.01 -32.65
C ALA A 268 46.63 79.53 -32.66
N LEU A 269 46.41 80.75 -32.26
CA LEU A 269 45.11 81.36 -32.30
C LEU A 269 45.08 82.40 -33.44
N ILE A 270 44.11 82.30 -34.33
CA ILE A 270 43.85 83.23 -35.40
C ILE A 270 42.54 83.93 -35.06
N LEU A 271 42.56 85.23 -34.88
CA LEU A 271 41.40 86.06 -34.68
C LEU A 271 41.00 86.71 -36.02
N ILE A 272 39.78 86.45 -36.44
CA ILE A 272 39.21 87.08 -37.67
C ILE A 272 38.06 87.89 -37.26
N ASP A 273 38.01 89.18 -37.63
CA ASP A 273 36.91 90.15 -37.47
C ASP A 273 36.40 90.63 -38.82
N VAL A 274 35.11 90.83 -38.93
CA VAL A 274 34.51 91.39 -40.17
C VAL A 274 34.14 92.80 -39.97
N ASP A 275 34.86 93.67 -40.62
CA ASP A 275 34.64 95.14 -40.58
C ASP A 275 33.22 95.48 -41.10
N ILE A 276 32.56 96.41 -40.40
CA ILE A 276 31.25 96.93 -40.77
C ILE A 276 30.13 95.92 -40.87
N PHE A 277 30.18 94.71 -40.17
CA PHE A 277 29.17 93.68 -40.21
C PHE A 277 27.74 94.12 -39.95
N LYS A 278 27.51 95.18 -39.15
CA LYS A 278 26.17 95.72 -38.86
C LYS A 278 25.52 96.55 -40.05
N SER A 279 26.23 96.79 -41.14
CA SER A 279 25.73 97.51 -42.32
C SER A 279 25.53 96.59 -43.53
N VAL A 280 25.71 95.29 -43.40
CA VAL A 280 25.32 94.25 -44.32
C VAL A 280 24.04 93.61 -43.81
#